data_42e932131be2ca92d11f8dc29188a5f2
#
_entry.id   42e932131be2ca92d11f8dc29188a5f2
#
_cell.length_a   1.000
_cell.length_b   1.000
_cell.length_c   1.000
_cell.angle_alpha   90.00
_cell.angle_beta   90.00
_cell.angle_gamma   90.00
#
_symmetry.space_group_name_H-M   'P 1'
#
loop_
_entity.id
_entity.type
_entity.pdbx_description
1 polymer ?
#
loop_
_entity_poly.entity_id
_entity_poly.type
_entity_poly.pdbx_seq_one_letter_code
_entity_poly.pdbx_strand_id
1 'polypeptide(L)'
;MNIENIKSQFPIFSKKINGKSLVYLDSSNSSQKPMCVINRLNDFYKNEFSNIGRSIHSLAVNATNKFEETRISIKNFINAKFKEEIIFTKNATEAINLVATTFGQQNIKKGDEIIITELEHHSNYVPWHFLRETKKAIIKFAPINEDGDIIIDKFKELIT
;
A
#
# COMPACT_ATOMS: atom_id res chain seq x y z
N MET A 1 -25.46 -4.15 -1.51
CA MET A 1 -24.41 -4.35 -2.53
C MET A 1 -24.59 -5.74 -3.12
N ASN A 2 -24.67 -5.91 -4.44
CA ASN A 2 -24.83 -7.24 -5.03
C ASN A 2 -23.44 -7.87 -5.25
N ILE A 3 -23.10 -8.85 -4.41
CA ILE A 3 -21.78 -9.53 -4.42
C ILE A 3 -21.53 -10.25 -5.75
N GLU A 4 -22.56 -10.86 -6.36
CA GLU A 4 -22.42 -11.54 -7.64
C GLU A 4 -22.05 -10.57 -8.78
N ASN A 5 -22.63 -9.37 -8.78
CA ASN A 5 -22.24 -8.32 -9.75
C ASN A 5 -20.80 -7.85 -9.57
N ILE A 6 -20.29 -7.80 -8.35
CA ILE A 6 -18.88 -7.47 -8.10
C ILE A 6 -18.00 -8.62 -8.56
N LYS A 7 -18.32 -9.85 -8.17
CA LYS A 7 -17.55 -11.04 -8.50
C LYS A 7 -17.45 -11.27 -10.01
N SER A 8 -18.52 -10.99 -10.76
CA SER A 8 -18.54 -11.13 -12.21
C SER A 8 -17.58 -10.18 -12.95
N GLN A 9 -17.14 -9.09 -12.30
CA GLN A 9 -16.15 -8.18 -12.89
C GLN A 9 -14.73 -8.75 -12.87
N PHE A 10 -14.50 -9.84 -12.13
CA PHE A 10 -13.18 -10.47 -12.01
C PHE A 10 -13.16 -11.76 -12.85
N PRO A 11 -12.55 -11.77 -14.04
CA PRO A 11 -12.61 -12.91 -14.96
C PRO A 11 -12.03 -14.21 -14.41
N ILE A 12 -11.12 -14.13 -13.45
CA ILE A 12 -10.49 -15.29 -12.81
C ILE A 12 -11.54 -16.18 -12.11
N PHE A 13 -12.61 -15.61 -11.57
CA PHE A 13 -13.64 -16.36 -10.85
C PHE A 13 -14.56 -17.21 -11.74
N SER A 14 -14.46 -17.07 -13.07
CA SER A 14 -15.09 -18.00 -14.01
C SER A 14 -14.37 -19.35 -14.08
N LYS A 15 -13.11 -19.43 -13.60
CA LYS A 15 -12.33 -20.67 -13.62
C LYS A 15 -12.85 -21.70 -12.61
N LYS A 16 -12.71 -22.97 -13.01
CA LYS A 16 -12.94 -24.11 -12.12
C LYS A 16 -11.59 -24.75 -11.78
N ILE A 17 -11.41 -25.10 -10.52
CA ILE A 17 -10.26 -25.86 -10.03
C ILE A 17 -10.77 -27.22 -9.54
N ASN A 18 -10.27 -28.30 -10.12
CA ASN A 18 -10.74 -29.68 -9.83
C ASN A 18 -12.26 -29.82 -9.97
N GLY A 19 -12.84 -29.21 -11.03
CA GLY A 19 -14.29 -29.24 -11.31
C GLY A 19 -15.15 -28.34 -10.42
N LYS A 20 -14.61 -27.68 -9.41
CA LYS A 20 -15.32 -26.78 -8.48
C LYS A 20 -15.03 -25.32 -8.79
N SER A 21 -15.95 -24.43 -8.45
CA SER A 21 -15.74 -22.96 -8.57
C SER A 21 -14.54 -22.53 -7.74
N LEU A 22 -13.74 -21.60 -8.29
CA LEU A 22 -12.58 -21.06 -7.58
C LEU A 22 -13.02 -20.32 -6.31
N VAL A 23 -12.43 -20.69 -5.19
CA VAL A 23 -12.41 -19.92 -3.92
C VAL A 23 -11.02 -19.35 -3.75
N TYR A 24 -10.91 -18.05 -3.63
CA TYR A 24 -9.63 -17.33 -3.49
C TYR A 24 -9.64 -16.53 -2.18
N LEU A 25 -8.79 -16.90 -1.23
CA LEU A 25 -8.74 -16.33 0.12
C LEU A 25 -7.38 -15.64 0.42
N ASP A 26 -6.56 -15.40 -0.60
CA ASP A 26 -5.21 -14.86 -0.45
C ASP A 26 -5.08 -13.43 -1.02
N SER A 27 -6.15 -12.63 -0.90
CA SER A 27 -6.15 -11.23 -1.41
C SER A 27 -5.21 -10.30 -0.65
N SER A 28 -4.83 -10.64 0.58
CA SER A 28 -3.85 -9.90 1.37
C SER A 28 -2.44 -9.94 0.75
N ASN A 29 -2.10 -11.06 0.12
CA ASN A 29 -0.84 -11.24 -0.59
C ASN A 29 -0.93 -10.72 -2.02
N SER A 30 -1.97 -11.11 -2.76
CA SER A 30 -2.15 -10.75 -4.17
C SER A 30 -3.62 -10.58 -4.52
N SER A 31 -4.08 -9.36 -4.73
CA SER A 31 -5.46 -9.08 -5.16
C SER A 31 -5.69 -9.48 -6.61
N GLN A 32 -6.81 -10.14 -6.88
CA GLN A 32 -7.26 -10.38 -8.26
C GLN A 32 -7.62 -9.08 -8.96
N LYS A 33 -7.56 -9.06 -10.28
CA LYS A 33 -7.77 -7.85 -11.07
C LYS A 33 -9.13 -7.87 -11.74
N PRO A 34 -9.96 -6.82 -11.59
CA PRO A 34 -11.20 -6.68 -12.33
C PRO A 34 -10.92 -6.37 -13.80
N MET A 35 -11.88 -6.67 -14.67
CA MET A 35 -11.75 -6.49 -16.11
C MET A 35 -11.43 -5.03 -16.51
N CYS A 36 -11.97 -4.05 -15.79
CA CYS A 36 -11.68 -2.62 -16.04
C CYS A 36 -10.17 -2.30 -15.88
N VAL A 37 -9.48 -2.89 -14.91
CA VAL A 37 -8.03 -2.72 -14.72
C VAL A 37 -7.25 -3.43 -15.84
N ILE A 38 -7.64 -4.66 -16.18
CA ILE A 38 -7.01 -5.42 -17.27
C ILE A 38 -7.14 -4.67 -18.60
N ASN A 39 -8.34 -4.20 -18.92
CA ASN A 39 -8.59 -3.44 -20.14
C ASN A 39 -7.80 -2.12 -20.14
N ARG A 40 -7.74 -1.41 -19.02
CA ARG A 40 -7.00 -0.15 -18.93
C ARG A 40 -5.50 -0.34 -19.16
N LEU A 41 -4.91 -1.39 -18.58
CA LEU A 41 -3.50 -1.73 -18.81
C LEU A 41 -3.24 -2.09 -20.28
N ASN A 42 -4.12 -2.90 -20.88
CA ASN A 42 -4.00 -3.31 -22.26
C ASN A 42 -4.11 -2.10 -23.22
N ASP A 43 -5.06 -1.21 -22.97
CA ASP A 43 -5.24 0.01 -23.75
C ASP A 43 -4.05 0.95 -23.63
N PHE A 44 -3.53 1.12 -22.41
CA PHE A 44 -2.34 1.94 -22.17
C PHE A 44 -1.14 1.44 -22.98
N TYR A 45 -0.83 0.15 -22.92
CA TYR A 45 0.30 -0.39 -23.68
C TYR A 45 0.10 -0.36 -25.19
N LYS A 46 -1.12 -0.49 -25.69
CA LYS A 46 -1.40 -0.44 -27.13
C LYS A 46 -1.37 0.98 -27.70
N ASN A 47 -1.85 1.95 -26.97
CA ASN A 47 -2.24 3.24 -27.53
C ASN A 47 -1.55 4.46 -26.89
N GLU A 48 -1.01 4.33 -25.66
CA GLU A 48 -0.60 5.50 -24.87
C GLU A 48 0.81 5.39 -24.29
N PHE A 49 1.42 4.21 -24.33
CA PHE A 49 2.68 3.95 -23.65
C PHE A 49 3.79 4.89 -24.09
N SER A 50 4.33 5.62 -23.14
CA SER A 50 5.49 6.48 -23.29
C SER A 50 6.16 6.76 -21.96
N ASN A 51 7.34 7.37 -22.01
CA ASN A 51 8.04 7.85 -20.82
C ASN A 51 7.26 9.02 -20.16
N ILE A 52 7.37 9.09 -18.85
CA ILE A 52 6.84 10.18 -18.02
C ILE A 52 7.97 11.17 -17.73
N GLY A 53 7.68 12.48 -17.79
CA GLY A 53 8.61 13.53 -17.38
C GLY A 53 8.93 14.56 -18.47
N ARG A 54 10.21 14.84 -18.72
CA ARG A 54 10.67 16.02 -19.45
C ARG A 54 10.61 15.92 -20.99
N SER A 55 9.98 14.93 -21.56
CA SER A 55 9.84 14.81 -23.02
C SER A 55 8.73 15.72 -23.55
N ILE A 56 8.94 16.27 -24.75
CA ILE A 56 8.04 17.26 -25.37
C ILE A 56 7.13 16.68 -26.45
N HIS A 57 7.30 15.41 -26.84
CA HIS A 57 6.43 14.80 -27.84
C HIS A 57 5.06 14.39 -27.24
N SER A 58 4.04 14.37 -28.08
CA SER A 58 2.63 14.23 -27.68
C SER A 58 2.34 13.04 -26.76
N LEU A 59 2.92 11.86 -27.03
CA LEU A 59 2.70 10.67 -26.22
C LEU A 59 3.24 10.84 -24.79
N ALA A 60 4.44 11.43 -24.64
CA ALA A 60 5.03 11.64 -23.31
C ALA A 60 4.28 12.72 -22.52
N VAL A 61 3.82 13.79 -23.19
CA VAL A 61 2.96 14.80 -22.55
C VAL A 61 1.67 14.16 -22.06
N ASN A 62 0.99 13.38 -22.87
CA ASN A 62 -0.22 12.69 -22.48
C ASN A 62 0.00 11.69 -21.32
N ALA A 63 1.07 10.89 -21.40
CA ALA A 63 1.41 9.96 -20.32
C ALA A 63 1.72 10.69 -19.00
N THR A 64 2.43 11.81 -19.08
CA THR A 64 2.73 12.65 -17.90
C THR A 64 1.45 13.24 -17.30
N ASN A 65 0.56 13.79 -18.12
CA ASN A 65 -0.71 14.34 -17.65
C ASN A 65 -1.56 13.27 -16.93
N LYS A 66 -1.72 12.09 -17.53
CA LYS A 66 -2.46 10.97 -16.94
C LYS A 66 -1.85 10.46 -15.64
N PHE A 67 -0.53 10.46 -15.53
CA PHE A 67 0.16 10.12 -14.28
C PHE A 67 -0.15 11.13 -13.17
N GLU A 68 -0.10 12.43 -13.48
CA GLU A 68 -0.41 13.48 -12.51
C GLU A 68 -1.92 13.51 -12.15
N GLU A 69 -2.81 13.27 -13.10
CA GLU A 69 -4.25 13.10 -12.84
C GLU A 69 -4.52 11.92 -11.90
N THR A 70 -3.81 10.80 -12.07
CA THR A 70 -3.88 9.65 -11.16
C THR A 70 -3.43 10.04 -9.76
N ARG A 71 -2.34 10.81 -9.63
CA ARG A 71 -1.85 11.34 -8.35
C ARG A 71 -2.91 12.19 -7.65
N ILE A 72 -3.57 13.09 -8.40
CA ILE A 72 -4.65 13.93 -7.89
C ILE A 72 -5.84 13.08 -7.44
N SER A 73 -6.19 12.05 -8.20
CA SER A 73 -7.28 11.14 -7.86
C SER A 73 -7.01 10.39 -6.56
N ILE A 74 -5.80 9.87 -6.38
CA ILE A 74 -5.40 9.22 -5.12
C ILE A 74 -5.36 10.22 -3.96
N LYS A 75 -4.79 11.41 -4.18
CA LYS A 75 -4.82 12.51 -3.21
C LYS A 75 -6.24 12.76 -2.68
N ASN A 76 -7.21 12.88 -3.57
CA ASN A 76 -8.61 13.13 -3.21
C ASN A 76 -9.22 11.91 -2.48
N PHE A 77 -8.92 10.69 -2.93
CA PHE A 77 -9.43 9.46 -2.33
C PHE A 77 -9.00 9.28 -0.87
N ILE A 78 -7.73 9.58 -0.55
CA ILE A 78 -7.21 9.48 0.83
C ILE A 78 -7.33 10.79 1.62
N ASN A 79 -7.96 11.82 1.06
CA ASN A 79 -8.12 13.13 1.67
C ASN A 79 -6.79 13.81 2.06
N ALA A 80 -5.75 13.63 1.24
CA ALA A 80 -4.48 14.33 1.43
C ALA A 80 -4.62 15.81 1.00
N LYS A 81 -3.86 16.70 1.60
CA LYS A 81 -3.94 18.15 1.36
C LYS A 81 -3.29 18.54 0.03
N PHE A 82 -2.13 17.99 -0.26
CA PHE A 82 -1.32 18.30 -1.44
C PHE A 82 -1.05 17.03 -2.26
N LYS A 83 -0.93 17.17 -3.58
CA LYS A 83 -0.60 16.04 -4.47
C LYS A 83 0.84 15.52 -4.26
N GLU A 84 1.71 16.37 -3.75
CA GLU A 84 3.10 16.06 -3.41
C GLU A 84 3.23 15.09 -2.23
N GLU A 85 2.17 14.95 -1.42
CA GLU A 85 2.10 13.93 -0.35
C GLU A 85 1.93 12.50 -0.89
N ILE A 86 1.60 12.36 -2.19
CA ILE A 86 1.40 11.06 -2.81
C ILE A 86 2.68 10.56 -3.45
N ILE A 87 3.23 9.49 -2.91
CA ILE A 87 4.40 8.80 -3.43
C ILE A 87 4.01 7.39 -3.84
N PHE A 88 4.18 7.07 -5.12
CA PHE A 88 3.93 5.71 -5.62
C PHE A 88 5.12 4.81 -5.34
N THR A 89 4.85 3.65 -4.75
CA THR A 89 5.82 2.60 -4.46
C THR A 89 5.36 1.27 -5.06
N LYS A 90 6.24 0.29 -5.15
CA LYS A 90 5.91 -1.03 -5.72
C LYS A 90 4.97 -1.84 -4.81
N ASN A 91 5.09 -1.63 -3.49
CA ASN A 91 4.34 -2.36 -2.48
C ASN A 91 4.49 -1.69 -1.10
N ALA A 92 3.73 -2.18 -0.11
CA ALA A 92 3.79 -1.68 1.26
C ALA A 92 5.18 -1.83 1.90
N THR A 93 5.92 -2.89 1.59
CA THR A 93 7.28 -3.09 2.08
C THR A 93 8.20 -1.94 1.67
N GLU A 94 8.17 -1.54 0.40
CA GLU A 94 8.95 -0.40 -0.09
C GLU A 94 8.50 0.91 0.58
N ALA A 95 7.18 1.12 0.71
CA ALA A 95 6.63 2.33 1.33
C ALA A 95 7.08 2.49 2.79
N ILE A 96 7.00 1.42 3.59
CA ILE A 96 7.41 1.46 4.99
C ILE A 96 8.94 1.63 5.12
N ASN A 97 9.72 0.93 4.31
CA ASN A 97 11.17 1.13 4.27
C ASN A 97 11.54 2.56 3.85
N LEU A 98 10.83 3.16 2.89
CA LEU A 98 11.05 4.54 2.50
C LEU A 98 10.85 5.49 3.69
N VAL A 99 9.76 5.33 4.45
CA VAL A 99 9.50 6.13 5.66
C VAL A 99 10.59 5.91 6.71
N ALA A 100 10.98 4.66 6.97
CA ALA A 100 11.98 4.35 7.98
C ALA A 100 13.38 4.91 7.59
N THR A 101 13.78 4.80 6.33
CA THR A 101 15.10 5.22 5.85
C THR A 101 15.21 6.72 5.55
N THR A 102 14.10 7.42 5.38
CA THR A 102 14.07 8.89 5.19
C THR A 102 13.66 9.59 6.47
N PHE A 103 12.36 9.64 6.76
CA PHE A 103 11.83 10.31 7.94
C PHE A 103 12.41 9.73 9.25
N GLY A 104 12.45 8.40 9.37
CA GLY A 104 12.96 7.72 10.56
C GLY A 104 14.45 8.04 10.82
N GLN A 105 15.29 7.93 9.79
CA GLN A 105 16.72 8.24 9.94
C GLN A 105 17.00 9.72 10.26
N GLN A 106 16.17 10.63 9.78
CA GLN A 106 16.35 12.07 10.00
C GLN A 106 15.82 12.54 11.36
N ASN A 107 14.67 12.00 11.79
CA ASN A 107 13.92 12.55 12.91
C ASN A 107 14.03 11.71 14.20
N ILE A 108 14.21 10.40 14.10
CA ILE A 108 14.27 9.51 15.27
C ILE A 108 15.65 9.60 15.93
N LYS A 109 15.65 9.78 17.26
CA LYS A 109 16.83 9.90 18.10
C LYS A 109 16.84 8.77 19.14
N LYS A 110 17.94 8.68 19.87
CA LYS A 110 18.07 7.74 20.99
C LYS A 110 16.99 7.98 22.05
N GLY A 111 16.26 6.93 22.35
CA GLY A 111 15.19 6.96 23.37
C GLY A 111 13.81 7.30 22.82
N ASP A 112 13.71 7.77 21.57
CA ASP A 112 12.40 7.95 20.93
C ASP A 112 11.67 6.62 20.78
N GLU A 113 10.36 6.65 20.91
CA GLU A 113 9.51 5.47 20.96
C GLU A 113 8.75 5.25 19.66
N ILE A 114 8.69 3.99 19.24
CA ILE A 114 7.93 3.54 18.08
C ILE A 114 6.95 2.48 18.59
N ILE A 115 5.65 2.72 18.43
CA ILE A 115 4.62 1.76 18.82
C ILE A 115 4.17 1.01 17.58
N ILE A 116 4.19 -0.31 17.63
CA ILE A 116 3.64 -1.22 16.62
C ILE A 116 2.73 -2.24 17.30
N THR A 117 1.88 -2.91 16.54
CA THR A 117 1.02 -3.96 17.11
C THR A 117 1.73 -5.32 17.11
N GLU A 118 1.26 -6.26 17.93
CA GLU A 118 1.75 -7.65 17.91
C GLU A 118 1.37 -8.39 16.63
N LEU A 119 0.41 -7.86 15.84
CA LEU A 119 -0.08 -8.46 14.59
C LEU A 119 0.73 -8.07 13.34
N GLU A 120 1.76 -7.25 13.48
CA GLU A 120 2.43 -6.68 12.32
C GLU A 120 3.09 -7.73 11.42
N HIS A 121 2.88 -7.57 10.12
CA HIS A 121 3.67 -8.28 9.14
C HIS A 121 5.14 -7.82 9.21
N HIS A 122 6.08 -8.71 8.89
CA HIS A 122 7.53 -8.39 8.90
C HIS A 122 7.89 -7.11 8.16
N SER A 123 7.18 -6.76 7.11
CA SER A 123 7.39 -5.50 6.37
C SER A 123 7.19 -4.25 7.22
N ASN A 124 6.32 -4.32 8.25
CA ASN A 124 6.06 -3.23 9.21
C ASN A 124 6.68 -3.49 10.60
N TYR A 125 7.57 -4.45 10.72
CA TYR A 125 8.33 -4.70 11.93
C TYR A 125 9.84 -4.46 11.71
N VAL A 126 10.41 -5.12 10.70
CA VAL A 126 11.87 -5.15 10.46
C VAL A 126 12.48 -3.74 10.23
N PRO A 127 11.85 -2.82 9.47
CA PRO A 127 12.42 -1.48 9.26
C PRO A 127 12.59 -0.68 10.56
N TRP A 128 11.64 -0.82 11.49
CA TRP A 128 11.71 -0.17 12.80
C TRP A 128 12.75 -0.81 13.71
N HIS A 129 12.97 -2.12 13.59
CA HIS A 129 14.05 -2.81 14.28
C HIS A 129 15.43 -2.29 13.87
N PHE A 130 15.64 -1.96 12.59
CA PHE A 130 16.88 -1.30 12.15
C PHE A 130 17.06 0.08 12.81
N LEU A 131 16.00 0.85 12.99
CA LEU A 131 16.08 2.11 13.72
C LEU A 131 16.39 1.88 15.21
N ARG A 132 15.86 0.85 15.84
CA ARG A 132 16.25 0.44 17.20
C ARG A 132 17.75 0.18 17.29
N GLU A 133 18.30 -0.58 16.36
CA GLU A 133 19.73 -0.92 16.38
C GLU A 133 20.63 0.28 16.08
N THR A 134 20.27 1.09 15.09
CA THR A 134 21.13 2.20 14.60
C THR A 134 20.95 3.50 15.38
N LYS A 135 19.72 3.82 15.79
CA LYS A 135 19.38 5.07 16.50
C LYS A 135 19.17 4.89 17.99
N LYS A 136 19.10 3.62 18.47
CA LYS A 136 18.74 3.30 19.85
C LYS A 136 17.31 3.76 20.21
N ALA A 137 16.40 3.71 19.22
CA ALA A 137 14.97 3.88 19.44
C ALA A 137 14.41 2.72 20.27
N ILE A 138 13.28 2.93 20.92
CA ILE A 138 12.58 1.94 21.73
C ILE A 138 11.37 1.46 20.95
N ILE A 139 11.25 0.15 20.69
CA ILE A 139 10.05 -0.41 20.10
C ILE A 139 9.14 -0.90 21.22
N LYS A 140 7.90 -0.43 21.24
CA LYS A 140 6.83 -0.87 22.12
C LYS A 140 5.80 -1.65 21.31
N PHE A 141 5.26 -2.74 21.88
CA PHE A 141 4.26 -3.58 21.25
C PHE A 141 2.90 -3.36 21.89
N ALA A 142 1.92 -2.95 21.08
CA ALA A 142 0.54 -2.87 21.49
C ALA A 142 -0.08 -4.28 21.49
N PRO A 143 -0.58 -4.76 22.65
CA PRO A 143 -1.09 -6.11 22.78
C PRO A 143 -2.45 -6.28 22.10
N ILE A 144 -2.77 -7.53 21.78
CA ILE A 144 -4.05 -7.96 21.21
C ILE A 144 -4.79 -8.87 22.18
N ASN A 145 -6.10 -8.99 22.00
CA ASN A 145 -6.93 -9.98 22.69
C ASN A 145 -6.95 -11.33 21.93
N GLU A 146 -7.66 -12.30 22.48
CA GLU A 146 -7.80 -13.64 21.87
C GLU A 146 -8.56 -13.62 20.53
N ASP A 147 -9.36 -12.59 20.28
CA ASP A 147 -10.10 -12.40 19.01
C ASP A 147 -9.25 -11.71 17.94
N GLY A 148 -8.04 -11.26 18.27
CA GLY A 148 -7.12 -10.56 17.37
C GLY A 148 -7.34 -9.05 17.33
N ASP A 149 -8.15 -8.48 18.20
CA ASP A 149 -8.37 -7.03 18.27
C ASP A 149 -7.30 -6.35 19.13
N ILE A 150 -6.90 -5.14 18.72
CA ILE A 150 -5.96 -4.32 19.51
C ILE A 150 -6.67 -3.87 20.79
N ILE A 151 -6.03 -4.09 21.96
CA ILE A 151 -6.52 -3.62 23.26
C ILE A 151 -6.24 -2.12 23.35
N ILE A 152 -7.22 -1.31 22.95
CA ILE A 152 -7.06 0.15 22.79
C ILE A 152 -6.59 0.85 24.06
N ASP A 153 -7.05 0.46 25.24
CA ASP A 153 -6.62 1.09 26.48
C ASP A 153 -5.15 0.78 26.78
N LYS A 154 -4.71 -0.44 26.50
CA LYS A 154 -3.28 -0.80 26.61
C LYS A 154 -2.42 -0.08 25.56
N PHE A 155 -2.93 0.11 24.35
CA PHE A 155 -2.26 0.93 23.33
C PHE A 155 -2.06 2.37 23.83
N LYS A 156 -3.09 2.98 24.44
CA LYS A 156 -2.99 4.36 24.98
C LYS A 156 -1.97 4.47 26.10
N GLU A 157 -1.85 3.45 26.98
CA GLU A 157 -0.86 3.41 28.05
C GLU A 157 0.59 3.40 27.53
N LEU A 158 0.82 2.99 26.28
CA LEU A 158 2.15 3.00 25.68
C LEU A 158 2.59 4.39 25.17
N ILE A 159 1.65 5.31 25.00
CA ILE A 159 1.92 6.67 24.52
C ILE A 159 2.42 7.49 25.73
N THR A 160 3.71 7.86 25.74
CA THR A 160 4.35 8.58 26.84
C THR A 160 5.00 9.88 26.39
#